data_7ba3d0e91a90256853aea8dbbd32e9cd
#
_entry.id   7ba3d0e91a90256853aea8dbbd32e9cd
#
_cell.length_a   1.000
_cell.length_b   1.000
_cell.length_c   1.000
_cell.angle_alpha   90.00
_cell.angle_beta   90.00
_cell.angle_gamma   90.00
#
_symmetry.space_group_name_H-M   'P 1'
#
loop_
_entity.id
_entity.type
_entity.pdbx_description
1 polymer ?
#
loop_
_entity_poly.entity_id
_entity_poly.type
_entity_poly.pdbx_seq_one_letter_code
_entity_poly.pdbx_strand_id
1 'polypeptide(L)'
;YKRQLIYYNLSQNFDVAPAIQKSMVDGATYAWYPQALNNGHRFIDNGLHFVDRYEPLVKYGLKGKSRLVYEFDATDTENGYLLPAMTREYRRGGIQFATMFSYDEHQTASRNLSWQTHFLNMVYTPSKAIGGMISAQVMKRIPRGKHYGYYPQNNNFGDFKVDFYQDLGQLNAEDMFYYSNNTTDQPKNVKALKHIAGVGSSPVVQYEGTGIYFIDKVADNEWKLEVYPDIMNVDDPFKAGSVNRVARQAVCLN
;
A
#
# COMPACT_ATOMS: atom_id res chain seq x y z
N TYR A 1 -35.88 11.87 -4.19
CA TYR A 1 -35.08 10.94 -5.01
C TYR A 1 -33.61 11.23 -4.76
N LYS A 2 -32.86 10.26 -4.19
CA LYS A 2 -31.41 10.36 -4.14
C LYS A 2 -30.89 10.01 -5.54
N ARG A 3 -30.31 10.98 -6.24
CA ARG A 3 -29.64 10.78 -7.53
C ARG A 3 -28.42 9.89 -7.34
N GLN A 4 -28.24 8.88 -8.18
CA GLN A 4 -26.99 8.12 -8.24
C GLN A 4 -25.86 9.01 -8.73
N LEU A 5 -24.66 8.85 -8.14
CA LEU A 5 -23.45 9.49 -8.61
C LEU A 5 -22.96 8.80 -9.87
N ILE A 6 -22.58 9.58 -10.87
CA ILE A 6 -22.10 9.08 -12.17
C ILE A 6 -20.62 9.46 -12.31
N TYR A 7 -19.78 8.46 -12.54
CA TYR A 7 -18.36 8.64 -12.78
C TYR A 7 -17.97 8.16 -14.16
N TYR A 8 -17.05 8.90 -14.79
CA TYR A 8 -16.42 8.46 -16.01
C TYR A 8 -15.07 7.80 -15.69
N ASN A 9 -14.82 6.63 -16.26
CA ASN A 9 -13.54 5.95 -16.09
C ASN A 9 -12.51 6.52 -17.07
N LEU A 10 -11.61 7.37 -16.58
CA LEU A 10 -10.47 7.88 -17.33
C LEU A 10 -9.37 6.83 -17.48
N SER A 11 -9.32 5.86 -16.55
CA SER A 11 -8.21 4.91 -16.44
C SER A 11 -6.86 5.63 -16.47
N GLN A 12 -6.09 5.47 -17.54
CA GLN A 12 -4.81 6.13 -17.78
C GLN A 12 -4.87 7.14 -18.95
N ASN A 13 -6.03 7.32 -19.58
CA ASN A 13 -6.22 8.27 -20.66
C ASN A 13 -6.75 9.61 -20.14
N PHE A 14 -5.86 10.55 -19.93
CA PHE A 14 -6.18 11.87 -19.37
C PHE A 14 -6.56 12.92 -20.41
N ASP A 15 -6.43 12.63 -21.69
CA ASP A 15 -6.70 13.59 -22.77
C ASP A 15 -8.18 13.98 -22.84
N VAL A 16 -9.06 13.11 -22.36
CA VAL A 16 -10.50 13.39 -22.29
C VAL A 16 -10.92 14.17 -21.02
N ALA A 17 -10.01 14.46 -20.10
CA ALA A 17 -10.33 15.20 -18.87
C ALA A 17 -11.01 16.56 -19.10
N PRO A 18 -10.64 17.38 -20.14
CA PRO A 18 -11.33 18.61 -20.46
C PRO A 18 -12.82 18.40 -20.83
N ALA A 19 -13.14 17.30 -21.53
CA ALA A 19 -14.52 16.95 -21.86
C ALA A 19 -15.31 16.54 -20.59
N ILE A 20 -14.69 15.74 -19.72
CA ILE A 20 -15.26 15.34 -18.42
C ILE A 20 -15.52 16.58 -17.56
N GLN A 21 -14.60 17.53 -17.53
CA GLN A 21 -14.78 18.78 -16.77
C GLN A 21 -16.04 19.53 -17.18
N LYS A 22 -16.38 19.54 -18.49
CA LYS A 22 -17.56 20.22 -19.05
C LYS A 22 -18.83 19.38 -19.00
N SER A 23 -18.74 18.09 -18.75
CA SER A 23 -19.90 17.16 -18.72
C SER A 23 -20.70 17.27 -17.43
N MET A 24 -21.85 16.57 -17.40
CA MET A 24 -22.74 16.50 -16.23
C MET A 24 -22.37 15.37 -15.26
N VAL A 25 -21.31 14.61 -15.52
CA VAL A 25 -20.89 13.54 -14.59
C VAL A 25 -20.35 14.13 -13.29
N ASP A 26 -20.51 13.39 -12.20
CA ASP A 26 -20.16 13.86 -10.85
C ASP A 26 -18.64 13.77 -10.58
N GLY A 27 -17.95 12.90 -11.33
CA GLY A 27 -16.52 12.72 -11.13
C GLY A 27 -15.87 11.81 -12.16
N ALA A 28 -14.63 11.45 -11.88
CA ALA A 28 -13.86 10.52 -12.69
C ALA A 28 -13.11 9.52 -11.81
N THR A 29 -12.82 8.36 -12.42
CA THR A 29 -12.00 7.32 -11.83
C THR A 29 -10.70 7.14 -12.62
N TYR A 30 -9.64 6.76 -11.91
CA TYR A 30 -8.29 6.60 -12.43
C TYR A 30 -7.78 5.20 -12.13
N ALA A 31 -6.82 4.72 -12.93
CA ALA A 31 -5.96 3.59 -12.61
C ALA A 31 -4.50 4.06 -12.54
N TRP A 32 -3.69 3.46 -11.67
CA TRP A 32 -2.29 3.84 -11.60
C TRP A 32 -1.36 2.68 -11.22
N TYR A 33 -0.37 2.49 -12.07
CA TYR A 33 0.70 1.52 -11.93
C TYR A 33 2.04 2.20 -12.25
N PRO A 34 2.73 2.79 -11.26
CA PRO A 34 3.88 3.66 -11.51
C PRO A 34 5.08 2.95 -12.14
N GLN A 35 5.18 1.64 -11.97
CA GLN A 35 6.29 0.81 -12.43
C GLN A 35 5.97 0.01 -13.69
N ALA A 36 4.92 0.39 -14.45
CA ALA A 36 4.30 -0.39 -15.52
C ALA A 36 3.45 -1.57 -15.00
N LEU A 37 2.89 -2.36 -15.91
CA LEU A 37 1.91 -3.39 -15.57
C LEU A 37 2.47 -4.80 -15.47
N ASN A 38 3.60 -5.08 -16.09
CA ASN A 38 4.15 -6.43 -16.11
C ASN A 38 5.62 -6.41 -16.57
N ASN A 39 6.53 -6.78 -15.70
CA ASN A 39 7.94 -6.91 -16.02
C ASN A 39 8.37 -8.38 -16.18
N GLY A 40 7.52 -9.35 -15.83
CA GLY A 40 7.81 -10.78 -15.89
C GLY A 40 8.87 -11.25 -14.88
N HIS A 41 9.28 -10.39 -13.98
CA HIS A 41 10.24 -10.66 -12.89
C HIS A 41 10.04 -9.63 -11.78
N ARG A 42 10.60 -9.91 -10.61
CA ARG A 42 10.54 -8.99 -9.47
C ARG A 42 11.19 -7.64 -9.80
N PHE A 43 10.47 -6.56 -9.53
CA PHE A 43 10.99 -5.21 -9.61
C PHE A 43 11.84 -4.91 -8.36
N ILE A 44 13.10 -4.57 -8.57
CA ILE A 44 14.09 -4.36 -7.50
C ILE A 44 14.60 -2.94 -7.39
N ASP A 45 14.28 -2.08 -8.36
CA ASP A 45 14.74 -0.69 -8.38
C ASP A 45 13.96 0.19 -7.39
N ASN A 46 14.47 1.39 -7.16
CA ASN A 46 13.80 2.37 -6.30
C ASN A 46 12.54 2.93 -6.94
N GLY A 47 11.39 2.38 -6.58
CA GLY A 47 10.09 2.80 -7.09
C GLY A 47 9.64 4.20 -6.67
N LEU A 48 10.25 4.82 -5.64
CA LEU A 48 9.86 6.15 -5.16
C LEU A 48 10.07 7.23 -6.22
N HIS A 49 11.04 7.08 -7.12
CA HIS A 49 11.26 7.99 -8.24
C HIS A 49 10.08 8.05 -9.23
N PHE A 50 9.31 6.98 -9.34
CA PHE A 50 8.17 6.91 -10.26
C PHE A 50 6.91 7.50 -9.66
N VAL A 51 6.77 7.46 -8.33
CA VAL A 51 5.59 7.93 -7.62
C VAL A 51 5.39 9.44 -7.80
N ASP A 52 6.43 10.23 -7.67
CA ASP A 52 6.35 11.69 -7.77
C ASP A 52 6.05 12.21 -9.19
N ARG A 53 6.11 11.36 -10.18
CA ARG A 53 5.86 11.71 -11.59
C ARG A 53 4.40 11.57 -12.01
N TYR A 54 3.53 11.16 -11.12
CA TYR A 54 2.12 11.01 -11.43
C TYR A 54 1.40 12.37 -11.42
N GLU A 55 1.84 13.26 -12.30
CA GLU A 55 1.26 14.60 -12.47
C GLU A 55 -0.20 14.64 -12.95
N PRO A 56 -0.75 13.65 -13.69
CA PRO A 56 -2.10 13.74 -14.22
C PRO A 56 -3.16 14.07 -13.19
N LEU A 57 -3.00 13.57 -11.93
CA LEU A 57 -3.92 13.89 -10.84
C LEU A 57 -3.94 15.38 -10.45
N VAL A 58 -2.83 16.08 -10.69
CA VAL A 58 -2.68 17.49 -10.35
C VAL A 58 -2.93 18.37 -11.58
N LYS A 59 -2.33 18.02 -12.74
CA LYS A 59 -2.38 18.81 -13.98
C LYS A 59 -3.77 18.84 -14.61
N TYR A 60 -4.47 17.72 -14.63
CA TYR A 60 -5.82 17.61 -15.20
C TYR A 60 -6.90 17.60 -14.12
N GLY A 61 -6.61 18.24 -13.00
CA GLY A 61 -7.52 18.28 -11.86
C GLY A 61 -8.94 18.70 -12.26
N LEU A 62 -9.88 17.79 -12.09
CA LEU A 62 -11.31 18.02 -12.36
C LEU A 62 -11.88 18.90 -11.24
N LYS A 63 -11.81 20.22 -11.45
CA LYS A 63 -12.25 21.20 -10.44
C LYS A 63 -13.74 21.04 -10.14
N GLY A 64 -14.08 20.89 -8.86
CA GLY A 64 -15.46 20.72 -8.42
C GLY A 64 -16.05 19.32 -8.65
N LYS A 65 -15.30 18.38 -9.22
CA LYS A 65 -15.72 17.00 -9.44
C LYS A 65 -15.00 16.03 -8.48
N SER A 66 -15.68 14.94 -8.16
CA SER A 66 -15.08 13.86 -7.36
C SER A 66 -14.01 13.12 -8.14
N ARG A 67 -12.95 12.71 -7.44
CA ARG A 67 -11.82 11.94 -8.00
C ARG A 67 -11.59 10.70 -7.19
N LEU A 68 -11.64 9.55 -7.85
CA LEU A 68 -11.42 8.24 -7.26
C LEU A 68 -10.34 7.50 -8.04
N VAL A 69 -9.61 6.62 -7.35
CA VAL A 69 -8.76 5.63 -8.00
C VAL A 69 -9.46 4.30 -7.86
N TYR A 70 -9.93 3.72 -8.98
CA TYR A 70 -10.70 2.49 -8.95
C TYR A 70 -9.81 1.24 -8.89
N GLU A 71 -8.57 1.38 -9.35
CA GLU A 71 -7.55 0.34 -9.22
C GLU A 71 -6.14 0.94 -9.18
N PHE A 72 -5.29 0.39 -8.34
CA PHE A 72 -3.88 0.72 -8.27
C PHE A 72 -3.09 -0.39 -7.60
N ASP A 73 -1.82 -0.50 -7.93
CA ASP A 73 -0.87 -1.33 -7.22
C ASP A 73 0.58 -0.87 -7.48
N ALA A 74 1.49 -1.25 -6.58
CA ALA A 74 2.90 -1.35 -6.82
C ALA A 74 3.15 -2.73 -7.45
N THR A 75 3.23 -2.78 -8.79
CA THR A 75 3.30 -4.03 -9.55
C THR A 75 4.66 -4.69 -9.45
N ASP A 76 4.70 -6.01 -9.61
CA ASP A 76 5.91 -6.84 -9.64
C ASP A 76 6.82 -6.67 -8.41
N THR A 77 6.25 -6.30 -7.26
CA THR A 77 6.99 -6.10 -6.02
C THR A 77 6.20 -6.55 -4.79
N GLU A 78 6.91 -6.90 -3.73
CA GLU A 78 6.36 -7.27 -2.42
C GLU A 78 6.77 -6.26 -1.34
N ASN A 79 7.39 -5.15 -1.73
CA ASN A 79 7.85 -4.15 -0.77
C ASN A 79 6.71 -3.44 -0.03
N GLY A 80 7.00 -2.97 1.18
CA GLY A 80 6.02 -2.32 2.04
C GLY A 80 5.97 -0.79 1.92
N TYR A 81 6.89 -0.16 1.18
CA TYR A 81 7.02 1.31 1.17
C TYR A 81 6.26 1.99 0.03
N LEU A 82 6.04 1.31 -1.11
CA LEU A 82 5.47 1.96 -2.30
C LEU A 82 3.98 2.31 -2.15
N LEU A 83 3.18 1.43 -1.60
CA LEU A 83 1.75 1.69 -1.43
C LEU A 83 1.48 2.93 -0.57
N PRO A 84 2.14 3.14 0.60
CA PRO A 84 2.02 4.39 1.34
C PRO A 84 2.48 5.62 0.56
N ALA A 85 3.55 5.52 -0.22
CA ALA A 85 4.02 6.61 -1.07
C ALA A 85 2.98 6.96 -2.15
N MET A 86 2.38 5.97 -2.81
CA MET A 86 1.32 6.18 -3.81
C MET A 86 0.10 6.87 -3.18
N THR A 87 -0.35 6.43 -2.02
CA THR A 87 -1.51 7.05 -1.35
C THR A 87 -1.22 8.46 -0.83
N ARG A 88 0.04 8.78 -0.49
CA ARG A 88 0.48 10.17 -0.27
C ARG A 88 0.21 11.03 -1.50
N GLU A 89 0.56 10.55 -2.70
CA GLU A 89 0.31 11.29 -3.95
C GLU A 89 -1.19 11.37 -4.29
N TYR A 90 -1.98 10.36 -3.95
CA TYR A 90 -3.43 10.45 -4.07
C TYR A 90 -3.99 11.57 -3.20
N ARG A 91 -3.52 11.71 -1.96
CA ARG A 91 -3.94 12.81 -1.09
C ARG A 91 -3.53 14.16 -1.66
N ARG A 92 -2.31 14.29 -2.19
CA ARG A 92 -1.86 15.50 -2.92
C ARG A 92 -2.80 15.82 -4.08
N GLY A 93 -3.15 14.84 -4.90
CA GLY A 93 -4.07 14.98 -6.03
C GLY A 93 -5.54 15.18 -5.63
N GLY A 94 -5.89 15.19 -4.35
CA GLY A 94 -7.25 15.38 -3.85
C GLY A 94 -8.15 14.17 -4.04
N ILE A 95 -7.60 12.98 -4.24
CA ILE A 95 -8.34 11.71 -4.33
C ILE A 95 -9.09 11.47 -3.02
N GLN A 96 -10.37 11.10 -3.15
CA GLN A 96 -11.28 10.84 -2.04
C GLN A 96 -11.29 9.38 -1.62
N PHE A 97 -11.16 8.47 -2.59
CA PHE A 97 -11.23 7.04 -2.39
C PHE A 97 -10.30 6.32 -3.37
N ALA A 98 -9.66 5.26 -2.93
CA ALA A 98 -8.80 4.42 -3.75
C ALA A 98 -8.99 2.95 -3.38
N THR A 99 -9.09 2.08 -4.39
CA THR A 99 -9.15 0.63 -4.25
C THR A 99 -7.91 -0.01 -4.82
N MET A 100 -7.30 -0.87 -4.03
CA MET A 100 -6.13 -1.64 -4.46
C MET A 100 -6.55 -2.79 -5.36
N PHE A 101 -5.75 -3.07 -6.39
CA PHE A 101 -5.93 -4.17 -7.32
C PHE A 101 -4.67 -5.04 -7.32
N SER A 102 -4.73 -6.29 -6.85
CA SER A 102 -5.87 -6.93 -6.20
C SER A 102 -5.35 -7.85 -5.07
N TYR A 103 -6.22 -8.21 -4.15
CA TYR A 103 -5.88 -9.17 -3.11
C TYR A 103 -6.01 -10.60 -3.65
N ASP A 104 -4.97 -11.41 -3.48
CA ASP A 104 -4.97 -12.80 -3.91
C ASP A 104 -5.78 -13.68 -2.96
N GLU A 105 -6.60 -14.55 -3.53
CA GLU A 105 -7.32 -15.56 -2.77
C GLU A 105 -6.33 -16.49 -2.06
N HIS A 106 -6.55 -16.74 -0.78
CA HIS A 106 -5.62 -17.48 0.08
C HIS A 106 -5.25 -18.87 -0.49
N GLN A 107 -6.21 -19.59 -1.08
CA GLN A 107 -6.00 -20.93 -1.63
C GLN A 107 -5.02 -20.97 -2.80
N THR A 108 -4.94 -19.89 -3.57
CA THR A 108 -4.09 -19.78 -4.77
C THR A 108 -2.89 -18.85 -4.61
N ALA A 109 -2.88 -18.07 -3.54
CA ALA A 109 -1.87 -17.03 -3.31
C ALA A 109 -0.44 -17.58 -3.26
N SER A 110 -0.22 -18.78 -2.71
CA SER A 110 1.09 -19.43 -2.69
C SER A 110 1.72 -19.61 -4.09
N ARG A 111 0.88 -19.63 -5.13
CA ARG A 111 1.27 -19.80 -6.53
C ARG A 111 1.20 -18.51 -7.33
N ASN A 112 0.58 -17.48 -6.79
CA ASN A 112 0.31 -16.19 -7.46
C ASN A 112 -0.32 -16.39 -8.86
N LEU A 113 -1.51 -16.97 -8.90
CA LEU A 113 -2.17 -17.36 -10.16
C LEU A 113 -3.14 -16.32 -10.72
N SER A 114 -3.65 -15.36 -9.90
CA SER A 114 -4.69 -14.44 -10.34
C SER A 114 -4.16 -13.43 -11.37
N TRP A 115 -3.31 -12.54 -10.92
CA TRP A 115 -2.60 -11.57 -11.73
C TRP A 115 -1.19 -11.45 -11.16
N GLN A 116 -0.26 -12.22 -11.66
CA GLN A 116 1.07 -12.36 -11.07
C GLN A 116 1.77 -11.01 -10.79
N THR A 117 1.45 -9.96 -11.53
CA THR A 117 1.99 -8.61 -11.33
C THR A 117 1.46 -7.93 -10.06
N HIS A 118 0.31 -8.38 -9.55
CA HIS A 118 -0.44 -7.78 -8.44
C HIS A 118 -0.41 -8.62 -7.16
N PHE A 119 0.67 -9.33 -6.94
CA PHE A 119 0.79 -10.24 -5.80
C PHE A 119 0.62 -9.54 -4.46
N LEU A 120 -0.53 -9.78 -3.82
CA LEU A 120 -0.87 -9.27 -2.50
C LEU A 120 -1.68 -10.29 -1.70
N ASN A 121 -1.14 -10.73 -0.59
CA ASN A 121 -1.83 -11.59 0.37
C ASN A 121 -1.21 -11.41 1.77
N MET A 122 -2.01 -11.47 2.83
CA MET A 122 -1.53 -11.27 4.18
C MET A 122 -0.49 -12.30 4.62
N VAL A 123 -0.62 -13.55 4.19
CA VAL A 123 0.34 -14.60 4.52
C VAL A 123 1.57 -14.52 3.62
N TYR A 124 1.35 -14.41 2.30
CA TYR A 124 2.41 -14.61 1.32
C TYR A 124 3.17 -13.34 0.90
N THR A 125 2.64 -12.15 1.20
CA THR A 125 3.33 -10.87 0.99
C THR A 125 3.20 -9.96 2.21
N PRO A 126 3.74 -10.36 3.36
CA PRO A 126 3.51 -9.70 4.65
C PRO A 126 3.89 -8.21 4.64
N SER A 127 5.06 -7.85 4.12
CA SER A 127 5.51 -6.45 4.03
C SER A 127 4.57 -5.59 3.19
N LYS A 128 4.16 -6.08 2.00
CA LYS A 128 3.23 -5.37 1.13
C LYS A 128 1.84 -5.23 1.78
N ALA A 129 1.39 -6.25 2.51
CA ALA A 129 0.11 -6.21 3.21
C ALA A 129 0.11 -5.15 4.33
N ILE A 130 1.17 -5.06 5.13
CA ILE A 130 1.36 -3.95 6.10
C ILE A 130 1.42 -2.61 5.37
N GLY A 131 2.12 -2.50 4.24
CA GLY A 131 2.11 -1.31 3.39
C GLY A 131 0.70 -0.89 2.96
N GLY A 132 -0.16 -1.85 2.62
CA GLY A 132 -1.57 -1.62 2.33
C GLY A 132 -2.35 -1.07 3.53
N MET A 133 -2.13 -1.62 4.71
CA MET A 133 -2.74 -1.12 5.96
C MET A 133 -2.28 0.31 6.28
N ILE A 134 -0.99 0.61 6.14
CA ILE A 134 -0.44 1.95 6.30
C ILE A 134 -1.06 2.90 5.29
N SER A 135 -1.23 2.48 4.04
CA SER A 135 -1.90 3.24 2.97
C SER A 135 -3.32 3.65 3.33
N ALA A 136 -4.07 2.75 3.96
CA ALA A 136 -5.41 3.06 4.47
C ALA A 136 -5.36 4.17 5.55
N GLN A 137 -4.34 4.19 6.40
CA GLN A 137 -4.13 5.26 7.38
C GLN A 137 -3.68 6.57 6.72
N VAL A 138 -2.86 6.53 5.67
CA VAL A 138 -2.52 7.70 4.87
C VAL A 138 -3.78 8.36 4.30
N MET A 139 -4.67 7.56 3.69
CA MET A 139 -5.94 8.06 3.14
C MET A 139 -6.85 8.69 4.21
N LYS A 140 -6.81 8.22 5.45
CA LYS A 140 -7.60 8.75 6.57
C LYS A 140 -6.98 9.99 7.20
N ARG A 141 -5.65 10.02 7.39
CA ARG A 141 -4.95 11.01 8.24
C ARG A 141 -4.37 12.19 7.45
N ILE A 142 -3.94 11.97 6.21
CA ILE A 142 -3.34 13.05 5.40
C ILE A 142 -4.45 13.89 4.77
N PRO A 143 -4.47 15.22 4.97
CA PRO A 143 -5.42 16.11 4.34
C PRO A 143 -5.32 16.09 2.81
N ARG A 144 -6.46 16.19 2.14
CA ARG A 144 -6.50 16.32 0.66
C ARG A 144 -5.82 17.61 0.22
N GLY A 145 -5.04 17.52 -0.87
CA GLY A 145 -4.28 18.65 -1.41
C GLY A 145 -2.96 18.93 -0.69
N LYS A 146 -2.64 18.18 0.39
CA LYS A 146 -1.37 18.38 1.10
C LYS A 146 -0.20 17.82 0.28
N HIS A 147 0.81 18.65 0.05
CA HIS A 147 2.06 18.30 -0.63
C HIS A 147 3.22 18.27 0.36
N TYR A 148 4.08 17.27 0.25
CA TYR A 148 5.24 17.06 1.13
C TYR A 148 6.59 17.19 0.40
N GLY A 149 6.59 17.79 -0.79
CA GLY A 149 7.78 17.86 -1.63
C GLY A 149 7.90 16.65 -2.56
N TYR A 150 9.09 16.48 -3.12
CA TYR A 150 9.44 15.40 -4.03
C TYR A 150 10.50 14.50 -3.41
N TYR A 151 10.64 13.28 -3.93
CA TYR A 151 11.68 12.36 -3.52
C TYR A 151 13.08 13.02 -3.64
N PRO A 152 13.97 12.90 -2.66
CA PRO A 152 13.84 12.14 -1.40
C PRO A 152 13.26 12.92 -0.20
N GLN A 153 12.92 14.21 -0.36
CA GLN A 153 12.46 15.05 0.75
C GLN A 153 11.11 14.61 1.33
N ASN A 154 10.30 13.93 0.52
CA ASN A 154 8.97 13.45 0.91
C ASN A 154 8.96 12.03 1.51
N ASN A 155 10.11 11.48 1.86
CA ASN A 155 10.19 10.19 2.55
C ASN A 155 9.52 10.22 3.93
N ASN A 156 9.47 11.39 4.56
CA ASN A 156 8.74 11.62 5.81
C ASN A 156 7.55 12.55 5.54
N PHE A 157 6.35 12.13 5.94
CA PHE A 157 5.13 12.90 5.71
C PHE A 157 4.08 12.68 6.81
N GLY A 158 3.96 13.65 7.71
CA GLY A 158 3.12 13.54 8.92
C GLY A 158 3.66 12.47 9.87
N ASP A 159 2.80 11.47 10.17
CA ASP A 159 3.15 10.33 11.01
C ASP A 159 3.76 9.17 10.22
N PHE A 160 4.05 9.35 8.93
CA PHE A 160 4.45 8.30 8.03
C PHE A 160 5.88 8.48 7.55
N LYS A 161 6.53 7.33 7.29
CA LYS A 161 7.86 7.24 6.68
C LYS A 161 7.84 6.16 5.61
N VAL A 162 8.57 6.41 4.51
CA VAL A 162 8.87 5.41 3.47
C VAL A 162 10.36 5.43 3.19
N ASP A 163 10.96 4.25 3.08
CA ASP A 163 12.40 4.12 2.84
C ASP A 163 12.67 2.93 1.92
N PHE A 164 13.28 3.20 0.76
CA PHE A 164 13.64 2.16 -0.21
C PHE A 164 14.75 1.25 0.32
N TYR A 165 15.79 1.82 0.94
CA TYR A 165 16.97 1.07 1.36
C TYR A 165 16.68 0.13 2.54
N GLN A 166 15.67 0.48 3.34
CA GLN A 166 15.21 -0.35 4.46
C GLN A 166 14.00 -1.22 4.08
N ASP A 167 13.49 -1.11 2.85
CA ASP A 167 12.20 -1.69 2.44
C ASP A 167 11.09 -1.38 3.46
N LEU A 168 11.05 -0.15 3.96
CA LEU A 168 10.23 0.23 5.09
C LEU A 168 9.11 1.19 4.69
N GLY A 169 7.88 0.76 4.88
CA GLY A 169 6.72 1.62 5.10
C GLY A 169 6.39 1.66 6.58
N GLN A 170 6.20 2.84 7.16
CA GLN A 170 5.96 3.00 8.59
C GLN A 170 4.86 4.02 8.89
N LEU A 171 4.04 3.72 9.88
CA LEU A 171 3.17 4.65 10.59
C LEU A 171 3.63 4.73 12.04
N ASN A 172 3.99 5.91 12.52
CA ASN A 172 4.36 6.17 13.90
C ASN A 172 3.46 7.28 14.45
N ALA A 173 2.28 6.92 14.92
CA ALA A 173 1.30 7.83 15.50
C ALA A 173 1.25 7.68 17.03
N GLU A 174 0.43 8.49 17.70
CA GLU A 174 0.33 8.50 19.15
C GLU A 174 -0.06 7.14 19.74
N ASP A 175 -1.02 6.45 19.08
CA ASP A 175 -1.61 5.19 19.56
C ASP A 175 -1.37 4.00 18.62
N MET A 176 -0.68 4.22 17.49
CA MET A 176 -0.43 3.20 16.46
C MET A 176 1.03 3.20 16.02
N PHE A 177 1.61 1.99 15.92
CA PHE A 177 2.95 1.79 15.41
C PHE A 177 2.98 0.63 14.43
N TYR A 178 2.97 0.93 13.12
CA TYR A 178 2.97 -0.06 12.03
C TYR A 178 4.26 0.04 11.23
N TYR A 179 4.84 -1.10 10.87
CA TYR A 179 6.08 -1.16 10.09
C TYR A 179 6.16 -2.43 9.24
N SER A 180 6.58 -2.28 7.99
CA SER A 180 6.63 -3.36 7.02
C SER A 180 7.93 -4.15 7.03
N ASN A 181 8.92 -3.73 7.80
CA ASN A 181 10.24 -4.36 7.97
C ASN A 181 10.86 -3.91 9.29
N ASN A 182 12.02 -4.47 9.65
CA ASN A 182 12.77 -4.06 10.82
C ASN A 182 12.93 -2.54 10.89
N THR A 183 12.77 -1.99 12.09
CA THR A 183 12.95 -0.56 12.33
C THR A 183 13.63 -0.30 13.68
N THR A 184 14.47 0.72 13.72
CA THR A 184 15.08 1.23 14.96
C THR A 184 14.37 2.46 15.50
N ASP A 185 13.34 2.96 14.79
CA ASP A 185 12.58 4.13 15.21
C ASP A 185 11.77 3.81 16.47
N GLN A 186 11.88 4.69 17.47
CA GLN A 186 11.06 4.57 18.68
C GLN A 186 9.62 4.99 18.41
N PRO A 187 8.62 4.28 18.97
CA PRO A 187 7.25 4.78 18.97
C PRO A 187 7.17 6.17 19.61
N LYS A 188 6.33 7.04 19.07
CA LYS A 188 6.12 8.41 19.61
C LYS A 188 5.75 8.40 21.08
N ASN A 189 4.88 7.47 21.47
CA ASN A 189 4.42 7.36 22.86
C ASN A 189 4.13 5.89 23.21
N VAL A 190 5.12 5.19 23.77
CA VAL A 190 5.00 3.78 24.16
C VAL A 190 3.82 3.56 25.12
N LYS A 191 3.54 4.50 26.03
CA LYS A 191 2.45 4.35 27.03
C LYS A 191 1.05 4.51 26.42
N ALA A 192 0.93 5.23 25.32
CA ALA A 192 -0.33 5.47 24.64
C ALA A 192 -0.62 4.43 23.55
N LEU A 193 0.33 3.56 23.22
CA LEU A 193 0.14 2.54 22.18
C LEU A 193 -1.07 1.67 22.47
N LYS A 194 -1.86 1.45 21.43
CA LYS A 194 -3.00 0.53 21.42
C LYS A 194 -2.89 -0.51 20.32
N HIS A 195 -2.20 -0.17 19.23
CA HIS A 195 -2.13 -1.01 18.04
C HIS A 195 -0.69 -1.06 17.52
N ILE A 196 -0.12 -2.25 17.45
CA ILE A 196 1.15 -2.53 16.80
C ILE A 196 0.88 -3.55 15.69
N ALA A 197 1.38 -3.29 14.49
CA ALA A 197 1.35 -4.26 13.40
C ALA A 197 2.70 -4.24 12.69
N GLY A 198 3.31 -5.40 12.50
CA GLY A 198 4.66 -5.41 11.96
C GLY A 198 5.08 -6.70 11.27
N VAL A 199 6.16 -6.55 10.52
CA VAL A 199 7.04 -7.62 10.06
C VAL A 199 8.44 -7.31 10.57
N GLY A 200 9.10 -8.31 11.19
CA GLY A 200 10.41 -8.09 11.80
C GLY A 200 10.37 -7.36 13.14
N SER A 201 11.51 -6.89 13.60
CA SER A 201 11.73 -6.33 14.93
C SER A 201 11.67 -4.79 14.97
N SER A 202 11.36 -4.27 16.16
CA SER A 202 11.38 -2.85 16.50
C SER A 202 11.89 -2.68 17.93
N PRO A 203 12.07 -1.44 18.43
CA PRO A 203 12.47 -1.21 19.81
C PRO A 203 11.48 -1.72 20.89
N VAL A 204 10.24 -2.05 20.49
CA VAL A 204 9.20 -2.53 21.42
C VAL A 204 8.75 -3.97 21.14
N VAL A 205 9.21 -4.59 20.06
CA VAL A 205 8.92 -5.98 19.70
C VAL A 205 10.17 -6.64 19.15
N GLN A 206 10.56 -7.75 19.73
CA GLN A 206 11.60 -8.62 19.17
C GLN A 206 10.94 -9.78 18.46
N TYR A 207 11.14 -9.89 17.15
CA TYR A 207 10.57 -10.93 16.30
C TYR A 207 11.49 -11.22 15.11
N GLU A 208 11.94 -12.45 15.01
CA GLU A 208 12.87 -12.92 13.97
C GLU A 208 12.16 -13.60 12.79
N GLY A 209 10.84 -13.79 12.90
CA GLY A 209 10.03 -14.39 11.83
C GLY A 209 9.80 -13.46 10.65
N THR A 210 9.27 -14.01 9.57
CA THR A 210 8.93 -13.31 8.33
C THR A 210 7.42 -13.03 8.18
N GLY A 211 6.61 -13.62 9.04
CA GLY A 211 5.15 -13.41 9.04
C GLY A 211 4.74 -12.05 9.61
N ILE A 212 3.47 -11.71 9.44
CA ILE A 212 2.87 -10.54 10.09
C ILE A 212 2.50 -10.88 11.53
N TYR A 213 2.61 -9.90 12.41
CA TYR A 213 1.97 -9.95 13.73
C TYR A 213 1.17 -8.69 14.01
N PHE A 214 0.17 -8.85 14.87
CA PHE A 214 -0.65 -7.78 15.43
C PHE A 214 -0.66 -7.87 16.95
N ILE A 215 -0.52 -6.73 17.61
CA ILE A 215 -0.61 -6.60 19.06
C ILE A 215 -1.60 -5.49 19.35
N ASP A 216 -2.78 -5.85 19.83
CA ASP A 216 -3.88 -4.93 20.07
C ASP A 216 -4.24 -4.86 21.54
N LYS A 217 -4.33 -3.66 22.10
CA LYS A 217 -4.84 -3.46 23.45
C LYS A 217 -6.35 -3.69 23.47
N VAL A 218 -6.82 -4.71 24.19
CA VAL A 218 -8.23 -5.07 24.27
C VAL A 218 -8.89 -4.54 25.56
N ALA A 219 -8.10 -4.40 26.64
CA ALA A 219 -8.52 -3.79 27.89
C ALA A 219 -7.30 -3.20 28.63
N ASP A 220 -7.50 -2.60 29.81
CA ASP A 220 -6.37 -2.15 30.62
C ASP A 220 -5.55 -3.37 31.07
N ASN A 221 -4.24 -3.32 30.76
CA ASN A 221 -3.27 -4.39 30.99
C ASN A 221 -3.56 -5.70 30.25
N GLU A 222 -4.41 -5.69 29.23
CA GLU A 222 -4.74 -6.87 28.42
C GLU A 222 -4.47 -6.58 26.94
N TRP A 223 -3.72 -7.49 26.31
CA TRP A 223 -3.30 -7.39 24.93
C TRP A 223 -3.61 -8.68 24.17
N LYS A 224 -4.09 -8.55 22.95
CA LYS A 224 -4.26 -9.66 22.02
C LYS A 224 -3.08 -9.70 21.08
N LEU A 225 -2.42 -10.85 20.99
CA LEU A 225 -1.38 -11.14 20.01
C LEU A 225 -1.94 -12.08 18.94
N GLU A 226 -1.74 -11.71 17.68
CA GLU A 226 -1.98 -12.57 16.51
C GLU A 226 -0.69 -12.66 15.71
N VAL A 227 -0.26 -13.86 15.35
CA VAL A 227 0.95 -14.12 14.56
C VAL A 227 0.59 -14.97 13.36
N TYR A 228 0.99 -14.54 12.20
CA TYR A 228 0.83 -15.29 10.94
C TYR A 228 2.06 -16.16 10.69
N PRO A 229 1.90 -17.28 9.96
CA PRO A 229 3.02 -18.16 9.65
C PRO A 229 4.17 -17.43 8.96
N ASP A 230 5.37 -17.87 9.20
CA ASP A 230 6.52 -17.49 8.41
C ASP A 230 6.40 -17.97 6.97
N ILE A 231 7.08 -17.30 6.06
CA ILE A 231 7.07 -17.65 4.65
C ILE A 231 8.48 -17.86 4.12
N MET A 232 8.57 -18.74 3.14
CA MET A 232 9.80 -19.05 2.42
C MET A 232 9.59 -18.85 0.92
N ASN A 233 10.49 -18.13 0.27
CA ASN A 233 10.53 -18.01 -1.18
C ASN A 233 10.94 -19.35 -1.79
N VAL A 234 10.16 -19.84 -2.74
CA VAL A 234 10.45 -21.05 -3.53
C VAL A 234 10.88 -20.67 -4.96
N ASP A 235 10.20 -19.67 -5.53
CA ASP A 235 10.51 -19.12 -6.86
C ASP A 235 10.07 -17.65 -6.93
N ASP A 236 10.45 -16.94 -8.02
CA ASP A 236 9.96 -15.58 -8.29
C ASP A 236 8.46 -15.61 -8.61
N PRO A 237 7.60 -14.99 -7.80
CA PRO A 237 6.15 -15.01 -8.01
C PRO A 237 5.70 -14.26 -9.26
N PHE A 238 6.53 -13.33 -9.78
CA PHE A 238 6.17 -12.47 -10.91
C PHE A 238 6.46 -13.06 -12.28
N LYS A 239 7.08 -14.25 -12.36
CA LYS A 239 7.14 -15.02 -13.59
C LYS A 239 5.75 -15.43 -14.09
N ALA A 240 5.67 -15.86 -15.34
CA ALA A 240 4.44 -16.37 -15.92
C ALA A 240 3.74 -17.38 -15.00
N GLY A 241 2.44 -17.20 -14.78
CA GLY A 241 1.64 -18.03 -13.87
C GLY A 241 1.60 -19.49 -14.32
N SER A 242 1.64 -20.42 -13.35
CA SER A 242 1.51 -21.87 -13.60
C SER A 242 0.91 -22.55 -12.38
N VAL A 243 -0.08 -23.40 -12.62
CA VAL A 243 -0.70 -24.24 -11.58
C VAL A 243 0.28 -25.24 -10.94
N ASN A 244 1.38 -25.54 -11.62
CA ASN A 244 2.40 -26.48 -11.16
C ASN A 244 3.54 -25.78 -10.41
N ARG A 245 3.52 -24.44 -10.34
CA ARG A 245 4.55 -23.65 -9.65
C ARG A 245 4.05 -23.20 -8.27
N VAL A 246 4.91 -23.32 -7.28
CA VAL A 246 4.75 -22.67 -5.97
C VAL A 246 5.74 -21.52 -5.91
N ALA A 247 5.27 -20.31 -5.69
CA ALA A 247 6.11 -19.12 -5.57
C ALA A 247 6.61 -18.94 -4.13
N ARG A 248 5.71 -19.14 -3.16
CA ARG A 248 6.00 -19.04 -1.72
C ARG A 248 5.31 -20.15 -0.95
N GLN A 249 5.92 -20.55 0.15
CA GLN A 249 5.41 -21.56 1.05
C GLN A 249 5.35 -21.01 2.48
N ALA A 250 4.20 -21.21 3.15
CA ALA A 250 4.07 -20.95 4.56
C ALA A 250 4.83 -22.04 5.33
N VAL A 251 5.56 -21.63 6.37
CA VAL A 251 6.31 -22.51 7.26
C VAL A 251 5.55 -22.59 8.57
N CYS A 252 5.29 -23.81 9.06
CA CYS A 252 4.68 -23.96 10.37
C CYS A 252 5.65 -23.42 11.44
N LEU A 253 5.14 -22.59 12.33
CA LEU A 253 5.84 -22.25 13.58
C LEU A 253 5.89 -23.52 14.44
N ASN A 254 7.07 -23.98 14.75
CA ASN A 254 7.29 -25.08 15.69
C ASN A 254 7.25 -24.58 17.13
#